data_8bd09c4479bed4b53af7939b456fb678
#
_entry.id   8bd09c4479bed4b53af7939b456fb678
#
_cell.length_a   1.000
_cell.length_b   1.000
_cell.length_c   1.000
_cell.angle_alpha   90.00
_cell.angle_beta   90.00
_cell.angle_gamma   90.00
#
_symmetry.space_group_name_H-M   'P 1'
#
loop_
_entity.id
_entity.type
_entity.pdbx_description
1 polymer ?
#
loop_
_entity_poly.entity_id
_entity_poly.type
_entity_poly.pdbx_seq_one_letter_code
_entity_poly.pdbx_strand_id
1 'polypeptide(L)'
;MAAEGFKVFPGRLDPAAQADLVEAVLTAAEAAPFYRPVTPGGRPMSVSMTNFGAVGWVTDATGYRYSTSHPVTGRPWPPIPLPLLDLWRDLADAPAGADCCLVNLYDAKARMGLHQDRDEADFRFPVLSVSLGDTAVFRIGGESRKGPTATVRLASGDVCLLAGSARLAVHGVDRVLAGSSRLIPGGGRLNLTLRRALPA
;
A
#
# COMPACT_ATOMS: atom_id res chain seq x y z
N MET A 1 -0.16 22.23 4.75
CA MET A 1 1.18 21.63 4.49
C MET A 1 1.06 20.14 4.74
N ALA A 2 1.79 19.29 4.01
CA ALA A 2 1.87 17.87 4.33
C ALA A 2 2.52 17.69 5.72
N ALA A 3 2.20 16.58 6.41
CA ALA A 3 2.75 16.31 7.74
C ALA A 3 4.29 16.22 7.68
N GLU A 4 4.96 16.79 8.67
CA GLU A 4 6.39 16.60 8.84
C GLU A 4 6.68 15.10 8.97
N GLY A 5 7.71 14.58 8.26
CA GLY A 5 7.98 13.13 8.19
C GLY A 5 7.29 12.40 7.03
N PHE A 6 6.39 13.06 6.28
CA PHE A 6 5.90 12.56 5.00
C PHE A 6 6.86 12.99 3.89
N LYS A 7 7.45 12.00 3.21
CA LYS A 7 8.38 12.24 2.10
C LYS A 7 7.84 11.62 0.82
N VAL A 8 8.03 12.29 -0.31
CA VAL A 8 7.75 11.75 -1.64
C VAL A 8 9.06 11.72 -2.42
N PHE A 9 9.29 10.62 -3.11
CA PHE A 9 10.42 10.40 -4.03
C PHE A 9 9.84 10.25 -5.44
N PRO A 10 9.68 11.36 -6.20
CA PRO A 10 9.05 11.33 -7.51
C PRO A 10 9.91 10.55 -8.51
N GLY A 11 9.28 9.67 -9.30
CA GLY A 11 9.95 8.90 -10.34
C GLY A 11 11.08 8.00 -9.80
N ARG A 12 11.01 7.55 -8.55
CA ARG A 12 12.06 6.72 -7.91
C ARG A 12 12.30 5.41 -8.67
N LEU A 13 11.28 4.91 -9.33
CA LEU A 13 11.37 3.74 -10.22
C LEU A 13 11.33 4.21 -11.67
N ASP A 14 12.30 3.79 -12.45
CA ASP A 14 12.30 3.97 -13.89
C ASP A 14 11.24 3.10 -14.57
N PRO A 15 10.92 3.32 -15.86
CA PRO A 15 9.88 2.56 -16.55
C PRO A 15 10.11 1.05 -16.60
N ALA A 16 11.36 0.58 -16.68
CA ALA A 16 11.68 -0.85 -16.72
C ALA A 16 11.40 -1.49 -15.35
N ALA A 17 11.89 -0.90 -14.26
CA ALA A 17 11.62 -1.36 -12.91
C ALA A 17 10.12 -1.36 -12.56
N GLN A 18 9.36 -0.39 -13.09
CA GLN A 18 7.91 -0.37 -12.93
C GLN A 18 7.24 -1.56 -13.63
N ALA A 19 7.65 -1.86 -14.87
CA ALA A 19 7.11 -2.99 -15.64
C ALA A 19 7.41 -4.33 -14.96
N ASP A 20 8.67 -4.53 -14.53
CA ASP A 20 9.10 -5.73 -13.84
C ASP A 20 8.32 -5.97 -12.52
N LEU A 21 8.06 -4.89 -11.77
CA LEU A 21 7.25 -4.99 -10.55
C LEU A 21 5.77 -5.31 -10.85
N VAL A 22 5.19 -4.74 -11.88
CA VAL A 22 3.81 -5.10 -12.28
C VAL A 22 3.73 -6.57 -12.66
N GLU A 23 4.68 -7.07 -13.46
CA GLU A 23 4.74 -8.49 -13.84
C GLU A 23 4.89 -9.39 -12.61
N ALA A 24 5.80 -9.07 -11.70
CA ALA A 24 5.99 -9.81 -10.45
C ALA A 24 4.72 -9.86 -9.59
N VAL A 25 4.00 -8.73 -9.49
CA VAL A 25 2.73 -8.66 -8.75
C VAL A 25 1.66 -9.54 -9.41
N LEU A 26 1.50 -9.45 -10.73
CA LEU A 26 0.48 -10.21 -11.46
C LEU A 26 0.76 -11.71 -11.40
N THR A 27 2.02 -12.11 -11.56
CA THR A 27 2.45 -13.52 -11.42
C THR A 27 2.19 -14.04 -9.99
N ALA A 28 2.56 -13.29 -8.97
CA ALA A 28 2.32 -13.71 -7.60
C ALA A 28 0.82 -13.76 -7.24
N ALA A 29 -0.01 -12.93 -7.88
CA ALA A 29 -1.45 -12.96 -7.71
C ALA A 29 -2.12 -14.25 -8.24
N GLU A 30 -1.44 -15.06 -9.05
CA GLU A 30 -1.93 -16.40 -9.43
C GLU A 30 -2.02 -17.34 -8.22
N ALA A 31 -1.06 -17.23 -7.30
CA ALA A 31 -1.04 -18.03 -6.06
C ALA A 31 -1.86 -17.38 -4.93
N ALA A 32 -1.91 -16.04 -4.88
CA ALA A 32 -2.65 -15.25 -3.92
C ALA A 32 -3.55 -14.23 -4.65
N PRO A 33 -4.71 -14.66 -5.17
CA PRO A 33 -5.54 -13.84 -6.05
C PRO A 33 -6.09 -12.60 -5.34
N PHE A 34 -6.29 -11.52 -6.11
CA PHE A 34 -6.97 -10.34 -5.60
C PHE A 34 -8.39 -10.68 -5.15
N TYR A 35 -8.76 -10.22 -3.98
CA TYR A 35 -10.10 -10.33 -3.43
C TYR A 35 -10.58 -8.96 -2.91
N ARG A 36 -11.89 -8.79 -2.74
CA ARG A 36 -12.46 -7.59 -2.10
C ARG A 36 -12.72 -7.87 -0.64
N PRO A 37 -11.94 -7.28 0.29
CA PRO A 37 -12.20 -7.43 1.70
C PRO A 37 -13.54 -6.83 2.11
N VAL A 38 -14.09 -7.35 3.20
CA VAL A 38 -15.31 -6.83 3.83
C VAL A 38 -14.92 -6.18 5.15
N THR A 39 -15.40 -4.97 5.40
CA THR A 39 -15.17 -4.28 6.67
C THR A 39 -15.91 -4.99 7.82
N PRO A 40 -15.54 -4.78 9.10
CA PRO A 40 -16.29 -5.34 10.24
C PRO A 40 -17.78 -5.00 10.23
N GLY A 41 -18.17 -3.89 9.60
CA GLY A 41 -19.58 -3.52 9.40
C GLY A 41 -20.27 -4.18 8.20
N GLY A 42 -19.67 -5.21 7.58
CA GLY A 42 -20.26 -5.97 6.47
C GLY A 42 -20.24 -5.28 5.10
N ARG A 43 -19.55 -4.15 4.95
CA ARG A 43 -19.49 -3.42 3.67
C ARG A 43 -18.26 -3.86 2.86
N PRO A 44 -18.42 -4.28 1.58
CA PRO A 44 -17.30 -4.54 0.71
C PRO A 44 -16.46 -3.27 0.47
N MET A 45 -15.14 -3.42 0.49
CA MET A 45 -14.25 -2.35 0.09
C MET A 45 -14.30 -2.14 -1.42
N SER A 46 -14.07 -0.92 -1.90
CA SER A 46 -14.02 -0.62 -3.34
C SER A 46 -12.69 -1.05 -3.99
N VAL A 47 -11.68 -1.34 -3.18
CA VAL A 47 -10.34 -1.75 -3.58
C VAL A 47 -10.22 -3.26 -3.50
N SER A 48 -9.64 -3.89 -4.52
CA SER A 48 -9.23 -5.29 -4.45
C SER A 48 -7.84 -5.40 -3.84
N MET A 49 -7.59 -6.43 -3.03
CA MET A 49 -6.36 -6.55 -2.25
C MET A 49 -5.75 -7.95 -2.37
N THR A 50 -4.45 -8.01 -2.25
CA THR A 50 -3.66 -9.20 -1.92
C THR A 50 -2.47 -8.78 -1.07
N ASN A 51 -1.63 -9.72 -0.65
CA ASN A 51 -0.44 -9.42 0.14
C ASN A 51 0.75 -10.27 -0.30
N PHE A 52 1.96 -9.81 0.08
CA PHE A 52 3.21 -10.56 0.05
C PHE A 52 3.86 -10.50 1.42
N GLY A 53 4.65 -11.51 1.76
CA GLY A 53 5.48 -11.53 2.96
C GLY A 53 5.11 -12.63 3.95
N ALA A 54 5.68 -12.55 5.15
CA ALA A 54 5.41 -13.52 6.22
C ALA A 54 3.97 -13.42 6.73
N VAL A 55 3.41 -12.21 6.70
CA VAL A 55 2.02 -11.91 7.07
C VAL A 55 1.39 -10.95 6.07
N GLY A 56 0.07 -10.95 6.00
CA GLY A 56 -0.72 -10.02 5.18
C GLY A 56 -1.84 -9.39 5.98
N TRP A 57 -2.12 -8.13 5.73
CA TRP A 57 -3.26 -7.44 6.33
C TRP A 57 -4.57 -7.95 5.74
N VAL A 58 -5.50 -8.33 6.60
CA VAL A 58 -6.82 -8.83 6.22
C VAL A 58 -7.91 -8.19 7.06
N THR A 59 -9.14 -8.18 6.56
CA THR A 59 -10.32 -7.74 7.30
C THR A 59 -11.55 -8.56 6.93
N ASP A 60 -12.37 -8.81 7.92
CA ASP A 60 -13.67 -9.47 7.82
C ASP A 60 -14.56 -9.05 9.02
N ALA A 61 -15.65 -9.76 9.27
CA ALA A 61 -16.55 -9.48 10.37
C ALA A 61 -15.89 -9.53 11.76
N THR A 62 -14.73 -10.20 11.91
CA THR A 62 -13.97 -10.30 13.16
C THR A 62 -13.03 -9.11 13.40
N GLY A 63 -12.82 -8.25 12.41
CA GLY A 63 -11.99 -7.05 12.54
C GLY A 63 -10.80 -7.02 11.57
N TYR A 64 -9.90 -6.07 11.85
CA TYR A 64 -8.64 -5.89 11.13
C TYR A 64 -7.53 -6.65 11.82
N ARG A 65 -6.68 -7.35 11.06
CA ARG A 65 -5.55 -8.11 11.61
C ARG A 65 -4.52 -8.46 10.56
N TYR A 66 -3.36 -8.91 11.03
CA TYR A 66 -2.38 -9.62 10.20
C TYR A 66 -2.62 -11.12 10.26
N SER A 67 -2.50 -11.80 9.11
CA SER A 67 -2.68 -13.24 8.95
C SER A 67 -1.54 -13.84 8.14
N THR A 68 -1.13 -15.05 8.47
CA THR A 68 -0.10 -15.81 7.72
C THR A 68 -0.62 -16.41 6.42
N SER A 69 -1.94 -16.35 6.18
CA SER A 69 -2.57 -16.98 5.03
C SER A 69 -3.61 -16.11 4.35
N HIS A 70 -3.76 -16.32 3.05
CA HIS A 70 -4.77 -15.70 2.21
C HIS A 70 -6.19 -16.14 2.62
N PRO A 71 -7.14 -15.22 2.86
CA PRO A 71 -8.44 -15.54 3.47
C PRO A 71 -9.36 -16.39 2.57
N VAL A 72 -9.14 -16.40 1.26
CA VAL A 72 -9.96 -17.17 0.32
C VAL A 72 -9.33 -18.53 0.00
N THR A 73 -7.99 -18.57 -0.21
CA THR A 73 -7.31 -19.81 -0.62
C THR A 73 -6.75 -20.63 0.54
N GLY A 74 -6.57 -20.00 1.71
CA GLY A 74 -5.90 -20.61 2.86
C GLY A 74 -4.40 -20.82 2.70
N ARG A 75 -3.83 -20.43 1.55
CA ARG A 75 -2.39 -20.61 1.27
C ARG A 75 -1.58 -19.51 1.93
N PRO A 76 -0.28 -19.76 2.26
CA PRO A 76 0.64 -18.72 2.64
C PRO A 76 0.76 -17.63 1.57
N TRP A 77 1.12 -16.42 1.99
CA TRP A 77 1.40 -15.34 1.08
C TRP A 77 2.69 -15.58 0.29
N PRO A 78 2.76 -15.18 -1.00
CA PRO A 78 4.00 -15.19 -1.76
C PRO A 78 5.06 -14.28 -1.09
N PRO A 79 6.35 -14.53 -1.33
CA PRO A 79 7.43 -13.69 -0.80
C PRO A 79 7.33 -12.25 -1.35
N ILE A 80 7.80 -11.27 -0.57
CA ILE A 80 7.94 -9.89 -1.05
C ILE A 80 8.97 -9.87 -2.17
N PRO A 81 8.67 -9.29 -3.35
CA PRO A 81 9.64 -9.13 -4.43
C PRO A 81 10.91 -8.39 -3.98
N LEU A 82 12.08 -8.90 -4.38
CA LEU A 82 13.37 -8.34 -3.97
C LEU A 82 13.51 -6.84 -4.23
N PRO A 83 13.11 -6.28 -5.39
CA PRO A 83 13.20 -4.84 -5.61
C PRO A 83 12.44 -3.99 -4.58
N LEU A 84 11.36 -4.50 -3.99
CA LEU A 84 10.64 -3.81 -2.91
C LEU A 84 11.42 -3.85 -1.59
N LEU A 85 12.08 -4.97 -1.29
CA LEU A 85 12.96 -5.07 -0.11
C LEU A 85 14.18 -4.18 -0.26
N ASP A 86 14.69 -3.99 -1.48
CA ASP A 86 15.78 -3.07 -1.77
C ASP A 86 15.34 -1.62 -1.54
N LEU A 87 14.15 -1.22 -2.02
CA LEU A 87 13.58 0.09 -1.72
C LEU A 87 13.40 0.33 -0.20
N TRP A 88 12.98 -0.70 0.54
CA TRP A 88 12.87 -0.61 1.99
C TRP A 88 14.24 -0.34 2.63
N ARG A 89 15.28 -1.09 2.27
CA ARG A 89 16.65 -0.86 2.79
C ARG A 89 17.18 0.52 2.48
N ASP A 90 16.89 1.02 1.27
CA ASP A 90 17.40 2.32 0.80
C ASP A 90 16.70 3.51 1.47
N LEU A 91 15.40 3.40 1.75
CA LEU A 91 14.58 4.56 2.08
C LEU A 91 13.96 4.55 3.48
N ALA A 92 13.80 3.37 4.09
CA ALA A 92 13.04 3.26 5.34
C ALA A 92 13.83 3.68 6.58
N ASP A 93 15.17 3.64 6.53
CA ASP A 93 16.04 3.90 7.70
C ASP A 93 15.56 3.14 8.95
N ALA A 94 15.31 1.84 8.77
CA ALA A 94 14.67 1.00 9.77
C ALA A 94 15.60 -0.12 10.24
N PRO A 95 15.59 -0.49 11.55
CA PRO A 95 16.50 -1.48 12.11
C PRO A 95 16.21 -2.92 11.65
N ALA A 96 15.05 -3.16 11.04
CA ALA A 96 14.68 -4.47 10.49
C ALA A 96 13.94 -4.34 9.15
N GLY A 97 13.93 -5.43 8.38
CA GLY A 97 13.25 -5.52 7.09
C GLY A 97 11.73 -5.51 7.21
N ALA A 98 11.05 -5.16 6.11
CA ALA A 98 9.61 -5.34 5.99
C ALA A 98 9.26 -6.84 5.99
N ASP A 99 8.16 -7.19 6.62
CA ASP A 99 7.61 -8.55 6.67
C ASP A 99 6.21 -8.66 6.03
N CYS A 100 5.65 -7.52 5.64
CA CYS A 100 4.36 -7.42 4.97
C CYS A 100 4.44 -6.41 3.82
N CYS A 101 3.81 -6.75 2.70
CA CYS A 101 3.51 -5.83 1.61
C CYS A 101 2.03 -5.98 1.23
N LEU A 102 1.19 -5.03 1.63
CA LEU A 102 -0.20 -4.96 1.18
C LEU A 102 -0.25 -4.43 -0.25
N VAL A 103 -0.90 -5.15 -1.14
CA VAL A 103 -1.09 -4.79 -2.53
C VAL A 103 -2.54 -4.40 -2.76
N ASN A 104 -2.77 -3.14 -3.09
CA ASN A 104 -4.08 -2.57 -3.40
C ASN A 104 -4.22 -2.36 -4.91
N LEU A 105 -5.25 -2.93 -5.51
CA LEU A 105 -5.62 -2.70 -6.91
C LEU A 105 -6.86 -1.81 -6.95
N TYR A 106 -6.69 -0.61 -7.51
CA TYR A 106 -7.74 0.38 -7.72
C TYR A 106 -8.21 0.36 -9.17
N ASP A 107 -9.49 0.18 -9.39
CA ASP A 107 -10.14 0.55 -10.65
C ASP A 107 -10.44 2.07 -10.68
N ALA A 108 -11.00 2.55 -11.77
CA ALA A 108 -11.31 3.98 -11.96
C ALA A 108 -12.32 4.56 -10.93
N LYS A 109 -13.08 3.70 -10.24
CA LYS A 109 -14.11 4.10 -9.25
C LYS A 109 -13.65 3.85 -7.82
N ALA A 110 -12.58 3.09 -7.64
CA ALA A 110 -12.08 2.73 -6.32
C ALA A 110 -11.46 3.93 -5.60
N ARG A 111 -11.65 3.95 -4.29
CA ARG A 111 -11.11 4.96 -3.38
C ARG A 111 -10.82 4.35 -2.02
N MET A 112 -9.97 5.01 -1.26
CA MET A 112 -9.68 4.66 0.12
C MET A 112 -9.97 5.88 1.01
N GLY A 113 -10.93 5.75 1.92
CA GLY A 113 -11.25 6.81 2.87
C GLY A 113 -10.06 7.15 3.78
N LEU A 114 -10.12 8.30 4.45
CA LEU A 114 -9.08 8.68 5.40
C LEU A 114 -9.00 7.66 6.54
N HIS A 115 -7.82 7.11 6.72
CA HIS A 115 -7.47 6.10 7.75
C HIS A 115 -6.06 6.34 8.27
N GLN A 116 -5.67 5.57 9.26
CA GLN A 116 -4.30 5.48 9.78
C GLN A 116 -3.86 4.02 9.68
N ASP A 117 -2.61 3.80 9.34
CA ASP A 117 -1.96 2.49 9.47
C ASP A 117 -1.52 2.32 10.92
N ARG A 118 -2.28 1.52 11.69
CA ARG A 118 -2.13 1.41 13.14
C ARG A 118 -2.31 -0.02 13.69
N ASP A 119 -2.27 -0.99 12.80
CA ASP A 119 -2.43 -2.40 13.18
C ASP A 119 -1.08 -3.11 13.37
N GLU A 120 0.04 -2.40 13.18
CA GLU A 120 1.40 -2.88 13.36
C GLU A 120 1.81 -2.86 14.84
N ALA A 121 2.73 -3.77 15.22
CA ALA A 121 3.19 -3.91 16.59
C ALA A 121 4.09 -2.75 17.06
N ASP A 122 4.77 -2.05 16.13
CA ASP A 122 5.75 -1.01 16.45
C ASP A 122 5.74 0.13 15.44
N PHE A 123 5.31 1.32 15.88
CA PHE A 123 5.22 2.52 15.04
C PHE A 123 6.55 3.26 14.84
N ARG A 124 7.66 2.78 15.41
CA ARG A 124 8.99 3.28 15.05
C ARG A 124 9.38 2.91 13.62
N PHE A 125 8.79 1.82 13.08
CA PHE A 125 8.95 1.44 11.68
C PHE A 125 8.07 2.30 10.78
N PRO A 126 8.60 2.78 9.64
CA PRO A 126 7.82 3.58 8.70
C PRO A 126 6.83 2.73 7.90
N VAL A 127 5.99 3.42 7.13
CA VAL A 127 5.22 2.84 6.02
C VAL A 127 5.81 3.35 4.72
N LEU A 128 6.24 2.44 3.83
CA LEU A 128 6.75 2.77 2.51
C LEU A 128 5.74 2.33 1.46
N SER A 129 5.36 3.24 0.57
CA SER A 129 4.31 3.02 -0.42
C SER A 129 4.81 3.31 -1.82
N VAL A 130 4.66 2.35 -2.73
CA VAL A 130 5.03 2.44 -4.16
C VAL A 130 3.76 2.57 -4.99
N SER A 131 3.76 3.51 -5.93
CA SER A 131 2.66 3.75 -6.88
C SER A 131 3.01 3.24 -8.26
N LEU A 132 2.15 2.42 -8.87
CA LEU A 132 2.28 1.91 -10.23
C LEU A 132 0.97 2.07 -10.99
N GLY A 133 1.02 2.44 -12.26
CA GLY A 133 -0.15 2.63 -13.10
C GLY A 133 -0.75 4.03 -12.98
N ASP A 134 -2.08 4.12 -12.92
CA ASP A 134 -2.78 5.41 -12.94
C ASP A 134 -2.45 6.28 -11.72
N THR A 135 -2.37 7.58 -11.93
CA THR A 135 -2.06 8.58 -10.89
C THR A 135 -3.16 8.63 -9.83
N ALA A 136 -2.78 8.56 -8.56
CA ALA A 136 -3.68 8.78 -7.45
C ALA A 136 -3.73 10.24 -7.00
N VAL A 137 -4.92 10.71 -6.65
CA VAL A 137 -5.12 11.92 -5.86
C VAL A 137 -5.14 11.48 -4.39
N PHE A 138 -3.98 11.61 -3.75
CA PHE A 138 -3.71 11.19 -2.39
C PHE A 138 -3.93 12.35 -1.43
N ARG A 139 -4.58 12.08 -0.31
CA ARG A 139 -4.79 13.04 0.78
C ARG A 139 -3.97 12.62 1.99
N ILE A 140 -3.36 13.60 2.64
CA ILE A 140 -2.62 13.40 3.89
C ILE A 140 -2.87 14.55 4.84
N GLY A 141 -3.09 14.26 6.11
CA GLY A 141 -3.31 15.24 7.19
C GLY A 141 -2.37 15.01 8.37
N GLY A 142 -2.74 15.53 9.52
CA GLY A 142 -2.14 15.16 10.81
C GLY A 142 -2.73 13.87 11.35
N GLU A 143 -2.65 13.66 12.66
CA GLU A 143 -3.18 12.44 13.30
C GLU A 143 -4.72 12.45 13.46
N SER A 144 -5.37 13.60 13.34
CA SER A 144 -6.81 13.72 13.50
C SER A 144 -7.55 13.71 12.16
N ARG A 145 -8.57 12.84 12.04
CA ARG A 145 -9.45 12.79 10.86
C ARG A 145 -10.27 14.09 10.64
N LYS A 146 -10.40 14.92 11.66
CA LYS A 146 -11.15 16.20 11.61
C LYS A 146 -10.24 17.37 11.22
N GLY A 147 -8.91 17.16 11.13
CA GLY A 147 -7.94 18.19 10.77
C GLY A 147 -7.90 18.48 9.27
N PRO A 148 -7.20 19.55 8.88
CA PRO A 148 -6.95 19.86 7.47
C PRO A 148 -6.08 18.78 6.82
N THR A 149 -6.31 18.56 5.52
CA THR A 149 -5.51 17.64 4.72
C THR A 149 -4.89 18.36 3.52
N ALA A 150 -3.67 18.00 3.17
CA ALA A 150 -3.05 18.35 1.89
C ALA A 150 -3.39 17.29 0.83
N THR A 151 -3.35 17.71 -0.43
CA THR A 151 -3.51 16.82 -1.59
C THR A 151 -2.21 16.70 -2.32
N VAL A 152 -1.81 15.47 -2.63
CA VAL A 152 -0.61 15.14 -3.39
C VAL A 152 -1.01 14.24 -4.55
N ARG A 153 -0.42 14.44 -5.74
CA ARG A 153 -0.55 13.50 -6.84
C ARG A 153 0.60 12.51 -6.75
N LEU A 154 0.27 11.23 -6.75
CA LEU A 154 1.24 10.14 -6.79
C LEU A 154 1.12 9.45 -8.15
N ALA A 155 2.10 9.71 -9.01
CA ALA A 155 2.19 9.13 -10.34
C ALA A 155 2.83 7.73 -10.30
N SER A 156 2.83 7.03 -11.44
CA SER A 156 3.54 5.77 -11.59
C SER A 156 5.04 5.95 -11.38
N GLY A 157 5.65 5.08 -10.59
CA GLY A 157 7.08 5.15 -10.23
C GLY A 157 7.38 6.01 -9.00
N ASP A 158 6.40 6.74 -8.47
CA ASP A 158 6.57 7.48 -7.23
C ASP A 158 6.58 6.55 -6.02
N VAL A 159 7.45 6.87 -5.07
CA VAL A 159 7.50 6.22 -3.76
C VAL A 159 7.22 7.27 -2.70
N CYS A 160 6.43 6.95 -1.69
CA CYS A 160 6.26 7.80 -0.53
C CYS A 160 6.54 7.05 0.77
N LEU A 161 6.96 7.82 1.78
CA LEU A 161 7.32 7.32 3.11
C LEU A 161 6.55 8.10 4.17
N LEU A 162 5.91 7.38 5.07
CA LEU A 162 5.32 7.92 6.30
C LEU A 162 6.18 7.45 7.47
N ALA A 163 6.93 8.38 8.08
CA ALA A 163 7.87 8.11 9.16
C ALA A 163 7.77 9.16 10.25
N GLY A 164 8.32 8.90 11.44
CA GLY A 164 8.37 9.84 12.53
C GLY A 164 6.99 10.43 12.85
N SER A 165 6.85 11.75 12.85
CA SER A 165 5.59 12.47 13.13
C SER A 165 4.49 12.22 12.09
N ALA A 166 4.81 11.75 10.88
CA ALA A 166 3.81 11.38 9.88
C ALA A 166 3.41 9.89 9.93
N ARG A 167 4.03 9.07 10.79
CA ARG A 167 3.77 7.62 10.84
C ARG A 167 2.29 7.29 11.07
N LEU A 168 1.62 8.06 11.89
CA LEU A 168 0.20 7.93 12.20
C LEU A 168 -0.66 9.03 11.55
N ALA A 169 -0.14 9.71 10.52
CA ALA A 169 -0.91 10.69 9.79
C ALA A 169 -2.12 10.04 9.10
N VAL A 170 -3.29 10.67 9.20
CA VAL A 170 -4.46 10.24 8.43
C VAL A 170 -4.21 10.46 6.95
N HIS A 171 -4.48 9.45 6.16
CA HIS A 171 -4.28 9.50 4.72
C HIS A 171 -5.31 8.65 3.98
N GLY A 172 -5.39 8.84 2.66
CA GLY A 172 -6.31 8.09 1.82
C GLY A 172 -6.17 8.44 0.34
N VAL A 173 -6.93 7.75 -0.51
CA VAL A 173 -7.00 7.99 -1.95
C VAL A 173 -8.40 8.48 -2.31
N ASP A 174 -8.51 9.75 -2.68
CA ASP A 174 -9.78 10.36 -3.08
C ASP A 174 -10.31 9.75 -4.39
N ARG A 175 -9.41 9.63 -5.37
CA ARG A 175 -9.69 9.06 -6.68
C ARG A 175 -8.42 8.68 -7.42
N VAL A 176 -8.60 7.84 -8.42
CA VAL A 176 -7.59 7.50 -9.43
C VAL A 176 -7.92 8.29 -10.70
N LEU A 177 -6.90 8.86 -11.35
CA LEU A 177 -7.02 9.55 -12.63
C LEU A 177 -6.93 8.52 -13.76
N ALA A 178 -8.06 7.93 -14.09
CA ALA A 178 -8.14 6.84 -15.07
C ALA A 178 -7.51 7.23 -16.42
N GLY A 179 -6.72 6.32 -16.99
CA GLY A 179 -6.04 6.51 -18.28
C GLY A 179 -4.81 7.42 -18.22
N SER A 180 -4.34 7.80 -17.04
CA SER A 180 -3.09 8.57 -16.87
C SER A 180 -1.83 7.72 -17.04
N SER A 181 -1.97 6.39 -17.13
CA SER A 181 -0.90 5.42 -17.40
C SER A 181 -1.41 4.28 -18.27
N ARG A 182 -0.48 3.65 -19.02
CA ARG A 182 -0.74 2.41 -19.77
C ARG A 182 0.04 1.22 -19.22
N LEU A 183 0.65 1.37 -18.05
CA LEU A 183 1.54 0.38 -17.45
C LEU A 183 0.80 -0.92 -17.07
N ILE A 184 -0.42 -0.79 -16.52
CA ILE A 184 -1.21 -1.94 -16.07
C ILE A 184 -2.14 -2.38 -17.20
N PRO A 185 -2.12 -3.66 -17.65
CA PRO A 185 -3.09 -4.19 -18.60
C PRO A 185 -4.53 -3.98 -18.10
N GLY A 186 -5.35 -3.34 -18.92
CA GLY A 186 -6.73 -2.99 -18.53
C GLY A 186 -6.86 -1.70 -17.71
N GLY A 187 -5.76 -1.02 -17.41
CA GLY A 187 -5.73 0.25 -16.66
C GLY A 187 -5.81 0.07 -15.14
N GLY A 188 -5.92 1.18 -14.43
CA GLY A 188 -6.01 1.20 -12.98
C GLY A 188 -4.67 1.47 -12.29
N ARG A 189 -4.66 1.32 -10.96
CA ARG A 189 -3.49 1.60 -10.12
C ARG A 189 -3.21 0.45 -9.17
N LEU A 190 -1.96 0.04 -9.11
CA LEU A 190 -1.42 -0.77 -8.03
C LEU A 190 -0.74 0.13 -7.00
N ASN A 191 -0.97 -0.15 -5.74
CA ASN A 191 -0.26 0.46 -4.63
C ASN A 191 0.33 -0.64 -3.75
N LEU A 192 1.65 -0.64 -3.61
CA LEU A 192 2.42 -1.63 -2.87
C LEU A 192 2.88 -0.98 -1.57
N THR A 193 2.34 -1.41 -0.43
CA THR A 193 2.60 -0.78 0.87
C THR A 193 3.36 -1.75 1.77
N LEU A 194 4.66 -1.45 1.97
CA LEU A 194 5.54 -2.23 2.83
C LEU A 194 5.45 -1.76 4.27
N ARG A 195 5.46 -2.72 5.18
CA ARG A 195 5.42 -2.51 6.63
C ARG A 195 6.25 -3.56 7.36
N ARG A 196 6.68 -3.21 8.56
CA ARG A 196 7.06 -4.17 9.60
C ARG A 196 5.87 -4.36 10.52
N ALA A 197 5.17 -5.47 10.35
CA ALA A 197 3.92 -5.75 11.06
C ALA A 197 4.13 -6.48 12.38
N LEU A 198 5.09 -7.42 12.40
CA LEU A 198 5.43 -8.22 13.57
C LEU A 198 6.43 -7.50 14.48
N PRO A 199 6.49 -7.87 15.77
CA PRO A 199 7.54 -7.38 16.67
C PRO A 199 8.93 -7.61 16.07
N ALA A 200 9.86 -6.68 16.37
CA ALA A 200 11.25 -6.75 15.95
C ALA A 200 12.06 -7.67 16.86
#